data_97b7198dd5d4e952dc6b8194600fc02f
#
_entry.id   97b7198dd5d4e952dc6b8194600fc02f
#
_cell.length_a   1.000
_cell.length_b   1.000
_cell.length_c   1.000
_cell.angle_alpha   90.00
_cell.angle_beta   90.00
_cell.angle_gamma   90.00
#
_symmetry.space_group_name_H-M   'P 1'
#
loop_
_entity.id
_entity.type
_entity.pdbx_description
1 polymer ?
#
loop_
_entity_poly.entity_id
_entity_poly.type
_entity_poly.pdbx_seq_one_letter_code
_entity_poly.pdbx_strand_id
1 'polypeptide(L)'
;MSASVLFDAPGPRARLRNHLLTAISVLAVLAVAYFVYRGFDAKGQWDGKIWQPFLTAEVWREFILPGLLGTLRAAATAAVLALVFGAVFGLARLSDHAWIRVPAATVVEVFRSIPLLLLIFFIFYLAPAIAGGGDYAFIAVVLGLMLYNGSVLAEIVRAGVHAIPKGQAEAAYAVGMRKNQVLRMVLLPQAVTTMMPAIVSQLVVLLKDTALGYIIAYVDLLNTGFKVLPAAYFGSLIPAAIVVGVIYVALNMTLSYLATLLERRSRRSRKTSARPIATPGAAAVGVGTGQGTEGGGLAPDIPVE
;
A
#
# COMPACT_ATOMS: atom_id res chain seq x y z
N MET A 1 8.80 -27.11 13.61
CA MET A 1 9.46 -26.15 12.69
C MET A 1 9.81 -26.94 11.44
N SER A 2 8.97 -26.94 10.41
CA SER A 2 9.23 -27.58 9.13
C SER A 2 10.23 -26.70 8.37
N ALA A 3 11.49 -27.17 8.28
CA ALA A 3 12.46 -26.60 7.36
C ALA A 3 11.88 -26.67 5.94
N SER A 4 11.83 -25.55 5.22
CA SER A 4 11.37 -25.57 3.84
C SER A 4 12.36 -26.41 3.01
N VAL A 5 11.90 -27.53 2.51
CA VAL A 5 12.67 -28.49 1.70
C VAL A 5 13.04 -27.92 0.31
N LEU A 6 12.66 -26.67 0.01
CA LEU A 6 12.81 -26.03 -1.30
C LEU A 6 14.17 -25.36 -1.54
N PHE A 7 15.02 -25.21 -0.50
CA PHE A 7 16.35 -24.61 -0.66
C PHE A 7 17.39 -25.41 0.12
N ASP A 8 18.27 -26.10 -0.58
CA ASP A 8 19.47 -26.68 0.03
C ASP A 8 20.33 -25.60 0.68
N ALA A 9 20.81 -25.86 1.89
CA ALA A 9 21.71 -24.94 2.56
C ALA A 9 22.98 -24.75 1.69
N PRO A 10 23.41 -23.51 1.44
CA PRO A 10 24.54 -23.26 0.57
C PRO A 10 25.79 -23.94 1.11
N GLY A 11 26.44 -24.75 0.28
CA GLY A 11 27.68 -25.46 0.60
C GLY A 11 28.84 -24.48 0.89
N PRO A 12 30.01 -24.97 1.42
CA PRO A 12 31.11 -24.09 1.85
C PRO A 12 31.59 -23.15 0.74
N ARG A 13 31.71 -23.66 -0.51
CA ARG A 13 32.10 -22.85 -1.67
C ARG A 13 31.08 -21.77 -2.03
N ALA A 14 29.79 -22.09 -1.93
CA ALA A 14 28.72 -21.11 -2.17
C ALA A 14 28.70 -20.03 -1.09
N ARG A 15 28.92 -20.40 0.18
CA ARG A 15 29.07 -19.42 1.29
C ARG A 15 30.24 -18.47 1.05
N LEU A 16 31.43 -19.00 0.70
CA LEU A 16 32.59 -18.16 0.40
C LEU A 16 32.31 -17.20 -0.76
N ARG A 17 31.73 -17.70 -1.87
CA ARG A 17 31.33 -16.86 -3.00
C ARG A 17 30.33 -15.77 -2.58
N ASN A 18 29.33 -16.12 -1.78
CA ASN A 18 28.34 -15.14 -1.32
C ASN A 18 28.98 -14.08 -0.42
N HIS A 19 29.88 -14.45 0.49
CA HIS A 19 30.63 -13.47 1.30
C HIS A 19 31.52 -12.57 0.44
N LEU A 20 32.21 -13.12 -0.56
CA LEU A 20 33.00 -12.33 -1.49
C LEU A 20 32.14 -11.35 -2.30
N LEU A 21 31.00 -11.82 -2.85
CA LEU A 21 30.07 -10.96 -3.55
C LEU A 21 29.49 -9.86 -2.65
N THR A 22 29.14 -10.22 -1.41
CA THR A 22 28.69 -9.22 -0.42
C THR A 22 29.78 -8.19 -0.11
N ALA A 23 31.02 -8.64 0.11
CA ALA A 23 32.14 -7.74 0.37
C ALA A 23 32.40 -6.80 -0.84
N ILE A 24 32.40 -7.34 -2.06
CA ILE A 24 32.55 -6.53 -3.28
C ILE A 24 31.42 -5.54 -3.42
N SER A 25 30.16 -5.95 -3.17
CA SER A 25 28.99 -5.06 -3.23
C SER A 25 29.08 -3.95 -2.20
N VAL A 26 29.48 -4.28 -0.97
CA VAL A 26 29.68 -3.26 0.09
C VAL A 26 30.80 -2.29 -0.29
N LEU A 27 31.94 -2.78 -0.79
CA LEU A 27 33.02 -1.93 -1.25
C LEU A 27 32.59 -1.02 -2.42
N ALA A 28 31.82 -1.55 -3.36
CA ALA A 28 31.28 -0.75 -4.48
C ALA A 28 30.35 0.35 -3.97
N VAL A 29 29.43 0.05 -3.04
CA VAL A 29 28.54 1.04 -2.42
C VAL A 29 29.35 2.11 -1.66
N LEU A 30 30.35 1.71 -0.88
CA LEU A 30 31.21 2.64 -0.16
C LEU A 30 32.03 3.52 -1.12
N ALA A 31 32.53 2.96 -2.22
CA ALA A 31 33.26 3.73 -3.25
C ALA A 31 32.34 4.78 -3.88
N VAL A 32 31.12 4.39 -4.27
CA VAL A 32 30.12 5.33 -4.81
C VAL A 32 29.80 6.43 -3.79
N ALA A 33 29.54 6.06 -2.53
CA ALA A 33 29.27 7.02 -1.45
C ALA A 33 30.45 7.99 -1.26
N TYR A 34 31.68 7.51 -1.30
CA TYR A 34 32.88 8.33 -1.21
C TYR A 34 33.00 9.32 -2.39
N PHE A 35 32.80 8.86 -3.63
CA PHE A 35 32.81 9.74 -4.79
C PHE A 35 31.73 10.80 -4.75
N VAL A 36 30.52 10.43 -4.34
CA VAL A 36 29.40 11.37 -4.15
C VAL A 36 29.76 12.40 -3.07
N TYR A 37 30.24 11.95 -1.92
CA TYR A 37 30.68 12.82 -0.83
C TYR A 37 31.74 13.82 -1.30
N ARG A 38 32.79 13.34 -1.96
CA ARG A 38 33.87 14.19 -2.50
C ARG A 38 33.35 15.16 -3.56
N GLY A 39 32.42 14.73 -4.41
CA GLY A 39 31.83 15.60 -5.42
C GLY A 39 31.00 16.74 -4.80
N PHE A 40 30.33 16.49 -3.70
CA PHE A 40 29.60 17.52 -2.95
C PHE A 40 30.56 18.43 -2.16
N ASP A 41 31.59 17.86 -1.55
CA ASP A 41 32.63 18.60 -0.84
C ASP A 41 33.34 19.61 -1.76
N ALA A 42 33.75 19.17 -2.96
CA ALA A 42 34.35 20.03 -3.96
C ALA A 42 33.45 21.19 -4.43
N LYS A 43 32.11 21.06 -4.27
CA LYS A 43 31.13 22.10 -4.57
C LYS A 43 30.68 22.89 -3.34
N GLY A 44 31.38 22.72 -2.19
CA GLY A 44 31.03 23.39 -0.94
C GLY A 44 29.65 23.02 -0.35
N GLN A 45 29.07 21.87 -0.74
CA GLN A 45 27.73 21.49 -0.29
C GLN A 45 27.69 21.06 1.20
N TRP A 46 28.85 20.88 1.84
CA TRP A 46 28.99 20.60 3.27
C TRP A 46 29.37 21.85 4.09
N ASP A 47 29.48 23.03 3.45
CA ASP A 47 29.78 24.28 4.16
C ASP A 47 28.62 24.58 5.15
N GLY A 48 28.98 24.83 6.41
CA GLY A 48 28.02 25.15 7.46
C GLY A 48 27.10 26.33 7.14
N LYS A 49 27.57 27.29 6.32
CA LYS A 49 26.79 28.47 5.92
C LYS A 49 25.52 28.10 5.15
N ILE A 50 25.55 27.08 4.28
CA ILE A 50 24.37 26.68 3.49
C ILE A 50 23.43 25.78 4.29
N TRP A 51 23.88 25.20 5.42
CA TRP A 51 23.05 24.41 6.34
C TRP A 51 22.43 25.26 7.44
N GLN A 52 23.06 26.40 7.80
CA GLN A 52 22.61 27.28 8.86
C GLN A 52 21.12 27.72 8.74
N PRO A 53 20.58 28.05 7.54
CA PRO A 53 19.17 28.42 7.40
C PRO A 53 18.20 27.35 7.93
N PHE A 54 18.53 26.07 7.76
CA PHE A 54 17.68 24.96 8.21
C PHE A 54 17.64 24.76 9.73
N LEU A 55 18.53 25.46 10.48
CA LEU A 55 18.53 25.49 11.94
C LEU A 55 17.71 26.67 12.49
N THR A 56 17.22 27.57 11.64
CA THR A 56 16.44 28.73 12.03
C THR A 56 14.96 28.43 12.10
N ALA A 57 14.25 29.00 13.07
CA ALA A 57 12.80 28.88 13.19
C ALA A 57 12.05 29.51 12.01
N GLU A 58 12.64 30.49 11.35
CA GLU A 58 12.09 31.19 10.19
C GLU A 58 11.88 30.23 9.02
N VAL A 59 12.92 29.48 8.61
CA VAL A 59 12.82 28.52 7.51
C VAL A 59 11.77 27.46 7.76
N TRP A 60 11.63 27.02 8.99
CA TRP A 60 10.58 26.05 9.35
C TRP A 60 9.18 26.65 9.28
N ARG A 61 8.97 27.86 9.80
CA ARG A 61 7.64 28.48 9.85
C ARG A 61 7.18 29.00 8.51
N GLU A 62 8.08 29.61 7.74
CA GLU A 62 7.72 30.30 6.49
C GLU A 62 7.76 29.39 5.27
N PHE A 63 8.53 28.31 5.31
CA PHE A 63 8.75 27.45 4.14
C PHE A 63 8.37 25.99 4.39
N ILE A 64 9.01 25.31 5.36
CA ILE A 64 8.85 23.86 5.53
C ILE A 64 7.46 23.50 6.02
N LEU A 65 6.94 24.17 7.06
CA LEU A 65 5.59 23.89 7.59
C LEU A 65 4.47 24.18 6.59
N PRO A 66 4.45 25.31 5.86
CA PRO A 66 3.47 25.53 4.80
C PRO A 66 3.53 24.48 3.69
N GLY A 67 4.73 24.11 3.24
CA GLY A 67 4.91 23.03 2.25
C GLY A 67 4.41 21.67 2.75
N LEU A 68 4.71 21.33 4.02
CA LEU A 68 4.22 20.11 4.66
C LEU A 68 2.70 20.10 4.78
N LEU A 69 2.10 21.23 5.20
CA LEU A 69 0.65 21.39 5.28
C LEU A 69 0.00 21.28 3.89
N GLY A 70 0.63 21.85 2.85
CA GLY A 70 0.19 21.68 1.46
C GLY A 70 0.12 20.22 1.06
N THR A 71 1.20 19.45 1.30
CA THR A 71 1.26 18.01 1.04
C THR A 71 0.15 17.24 1.78
N LEU A 72 0.01 17.49 3.10
CA LEU A 72 -0.99 16.81 3.92
C LEU A 72 -2.41 17.15 3.52
N ARG A 73 -2.69 18.43 3.20
CA ARG A 73 -4.00 18.89 2.74
C ARG A 73 -4.39 18.22 1.43
N ALA A 74 -3.48 18.19 0.44
CA ALA A 74 -3.75 17.51 -0.82
C ALA A 74 -3.97 16.01 -0.62
N ALA A 75 -3.09 15.35 0.15
CA ALA A 75 -3.20 13.93 0.43
C ALA A 75 -4.50 13.56 1.14
N ALA A 76 -4.87 14.29 2.21
CA ALA A 76 -6.09 14.02 2.97
C ALA A 76 -7.35 14.22 2.12
N THR A 77 -7.42 15.33 1.38
CA THR A 77 -8.57 15.62 0.51
C THR A 77 -8.69 14.58 -0.60
N ALA A 78 -7.57 14.27 -1.28
CA ALA A 78 -7.56 13.26 -2.33
C ALA A 78 -7.88 11.85 -1.80
N ALA A 79 -7.39 11.48 -0.61
CA ALA A 79 -7.67 10.19 0.01
C ALA A 79 -9.16 10.00 0.31
N VAL A 80 -9.82 11.01 0.88
CA VAL A 80 -11.27 10.94 1.15
C VAL A 80 -12.05 10.78 -0.16
N LEU A 81 -11.74 11.61 -1.16
CA LEU A 81 -12.42 11.54 -2.46
C LEU A 81 -12.12 10.22 -3.20
N ALA A 82 -10.89 9.72 -3.15
CA ALA A 82 -10.49 8.46 -3.76
C ALA A 82 -11.18 7.25 -3.08
N LEU A 83 -11.34 7.26 -1.76
CA LEU A 83 -12.08 6.24 -1.03
C LEU A 83 -13.56 6.21 -1.42
N VAL A 84 -14.20 7.39 -1.53
CA VAL A 84 -15.59 7.50 -1.98
C VAL A 84 -15.73 7.02 -3.42
N PHE A 85 -14.88 7.50 -4.32
CA PHE A 85 -14.84 7.06 -5.73
C PHE A 85 -14.63 5.55 -5.83
N GLY A 86 -13.64 5.02 -5.12
CA GLY A 86 -13.31 3.59 -5.09
C GLY A 86 -14.45 2.73 -4.59
N ALA A 87 -15.15 3.16 -3.53
CA ALA A 87 -16.32 2.45 -3.01
C ALA A 87 -17.47 2.47 -4.01
N VAL A 88 -17.82 3.63 -4.56
CA VAL A 88 -18.93 3.79 -5.50
C VAL A 88 -18.70 2.95 -6.77
N PHE A 89 -17.58 3.16 -7.43
CA PHE A 89 -17.28 2.46 -8.68
C PHE A 89 -16.93 0.98 -8.48
N GLY A 90 -16.29 0.61 -7.37
CA GLY A 90 -16.03 -0.77 -7.01
C GLY A 90 -17.31 -1.56 -6.77
N LEU A 91 -18.29 -0.99 -6.06
CA LEU A 91 -19.60 -1.60 -5.85
C LEU A 91 -20.43 -1.62 -7.15
N ALA A 92 -20.40 -0.56 -7.95
CA ALA A 92 -21.11 -0.51 -9.23
C ALA A 92 -20.62 -1.62 -10.18
N ARG A 93 -19.33 -1.97 -10.16
CA ARG A 93 -18.76 -3.08 -10.93
C ARG A 93 -19.23 -4.48 -10.48
N LEU A 94 -19.81 -4.60 -9.29
CA LEU A 94 -20.41 -5.86 -8.77
C LEU A 94 -21.89 -6.00 -9.13
N SER A 95 -22.48 -5.00 -9.81
CA SER A 95 -23.89 -5.01 -10.22
C SER A 95 -24.15 -6.10 -11.28
N ASP A 96 -25.34 -6.74 -11.20
CA ASP A 96 -25.84 -7.63 -12.24
C ASP A 96 -26.22 -6.89 -13.51
N HIS A 97 -26.63 -5.63 -13.38
CA HIS A 97 -27.10 -4.83 -14.49
C HIS A 97 -25.93 -4.36 -15.35
N ALA A 98 -25.86 -4.83 -16.61
CA ALA A 98 -24.79 -4.48 -17.53
C ALA A 98 -24.68 -2.97 -17.75
N TRP A 99 -25.80 -2.25 -17.76
CA TRP A 99 -25.85 -0.80 -17.94
C TRP A 99 -25.25 -0.01 -16.76
N ILE A 100 -25.06 -0.62 -15.57
CA ILE A 100 -24.30 -0.06 -14.45
C ILE A 100 -22.87 -0.56 -14.48
N ARG A 101 -22.70 -1.88 -14.61
CA ARG A 101 -21.40 -2.54 -14.54
C ARG A 101 -20.44 -2.11 -15.65
N VAL A 102 -20.94 -2.05 -16.90
CA VAL A 102 -20.07 -1.74 -18.05
C VAL A 102 -19.55 -0.29 -17.98
N PRO A 103 -20.37 0.76 -17.83
CA PRO A 103 -19.84 2.12 -17.67
C PRO A 103 -18.91 2.27 -16.47
N ALA A 104 -19.23 1.66 -15.32
CA ALA A 104 -18.36 1.72 -14.16
C ALA A 104 -17.01 1.05 -14.41
N ALA A 105 -17.00 -0.08 -15.11
CA ALA A 105 -15.76 -0.74 -15.51
C ALA A 105 -14.95 0.13 -16.47
N THR A 106 -15.57 0.69 -17.49
CA THR A 106 -14.92 1.57 -18.48
C THR A 106 -14.27 2.77 -17.81
N VAL A 107 -14.99 3.47 -16.92
CA VAL A 107 -14.44 4.62 -16.17
C VAL A 107 -13.19 4.21 -15.38
N VAL A 108 -13.26 3.14 -14.63
CA VAL A 108 -12.14 2.64 -13.82
C VAL A 108 -10.95 2.24 -14.69
N GLU A 109 -11.17 1.50 -15.79
CA GLU A 109 -10.10 1.08 -16.70
C GLU A 109 -9.43 2.27 -17.39
N VAL A 110 -10.21 3.25 -17.86
CA VAL A 110 -9.69 4.47 -18.51
C VAL A 110 -8.77 5.22 -17.55
N PHE A 111 -9.22 5.54 -16.32
CA PHE A 111 -8.40 6.33 -15.40
C PHE A 111 -7.19 5.57 -14.84
N ARG A 112 -7.23 4.24 -14.76
CA ARG A 112 -6.05 3.42 -14.42
C ARG A 112 -5.04 3.31 -15.57
N SER A 113 -5.48 3.42 -16.81
CA SER A 113 -4.62 3.29 -17.98
C SER A 113 -3.85 4.58 -18.27
N ILE A 114 -4.34 5.72 -17.79
CA ILE A 114 -3.67 7.02 -17.98
C ILE A 114 -2.63 7.21 -16.89
N PRO A 115 -1.36 7.52 -17.23
CA PRO A 115 -0.37 7.88 -16.22
C PRO A 115 -0.84 9.04 -15.33
N LEU A 116 -0.71 8.90 -14.01
CA LEU A 116 -1.20 9.89 -13.04
C LEU A 116 -0.72 11.32 -13.35
N LEU A 117 0.55 11.47 -13.72
CA LEU A 117 1.10 12.78 -14.08
C LEU A 117 0.35 13.44 -15.26
N LEU A 118 -0.03 12.64 -16.25
CA LEU A 118 -0.81 13.16 -17.37
C LEU A 118 -2.22 13.59 -16.95
N LEU A 119 -2.87 12.85 -16.02
CA LEU A 119 -4.15 13.29 -15.45
C LEU A 119 -4.04 14.64 -14.74
N ILE A 120 -3.00 14.82 -13.95
CA ILE A 120 -2.74 16.10 -13.26
C ILE A 120 -2.54 17.21 -14.27
N PHE A 121 -1.75 16.99 -15.33
CA PHE A 121 -1.54 17.98 -16.38
C PHE A 121 -2.81 18.30 -17.14
N PHE A 122 -3.58 17.29 -17.57
CA PHE A 122 -4.83 17.53 -18.28
C PHE A 122 -5.78 18.41 -17.47
N ILE A 123 -5.94 18.11 -16.19
CA ILE A 123 -6.83 18.88 -15.32
C ILE A 123 -6.28 20.29 -15.13
N PHE A 124 -4.97 20.43 -14.90
CA PHE A 124 -4.32 21.72 -14.68
C PHE A 124 -4.45 22.68 -15.86
N TYR A 125 -4.24 22.17 -17.07
CA TYR A 125 -4.32 23.00 -18.29
C TYR A 125 -5.76 23.16 -18.81
N LEU A 126 -6.65 22.21 -18.56
CA LEU A 126 -8.04 22.29 -18.98
C LEU A 126 -8.89 23.16 -18.07
N ALA A 127 -8.63 23.18 -16.75
CA ALA A 127 -9.44 23.91 -15.77
C ALA A 127 -9.56 25.41 -16.08
N PRO A 128 -8.49 26.15 -16.42
CA PRO A 128 -8.59 27.57 -16.80
C PRO A 128 -9.45 27.81 -18.03
N ALA A 129 -9.42 26.89 -19.00
CA ALA A 129 -10.21 27.01 -20.24
C ALA A 129 -11.73 26.83 -20.00
N ILE A 130 -12.12 26.10 -18.96
CA ILE A 130 -13.52 25.81 -18.63
C ILE A 130 -14.06 26.80 -17.59
N ALA A 131 -13.29 27.09 -16.55
CA ALA A 131 -13.75 27.83 -15.36
C ALA A 131 -13.18 29.27 -15.26
N GLY A 132 -12.39 29.71 -16.25
CA GLY A 132 -11.75 31.03 -16.26
C GLY A 132 -10.44 31.07 -15.46
N GLY A 133 -9.87 32.29 -15.29
CA GLY A 133 -8.59 32.47 -14.59
C GLY A 133 -8.66 32.08 -13.12
N GLY A 134 -7.56 31.49 -12.59
CA GLY A 134 -7.43 31.09 -11.20
C GLY A 134 -6.23 30.17 -10.95
N ASP A 135 -5.91 29.90 -9.68
CA ASP A 135 -4.94 28.89 -9.30
C ASP A 135 -5.63 27.52 -9.17
N TYR A 136 -5.41 26.67 -10.15
CA TYR A 136 -6.00 25.33 -10.20
C TYR A 136 -5.04 24.22 -9.77
N ALA A 137 -3.83 24.55 -9.30
CA ALA A 137 -2.82 23.54 -8.95
C ALA A 137 -3.32 22.57 -7.87
N PHE A 138 -3.94 23.07 -6.80
CA PHE A 138 -4.53 22.22 -5.76
C PHE A 138 -5.63 21.29 -6.31
N ILE A 139 -6.54 21.85 -7.11
CA ILE A 139 -7.66 21.08 -7.69
C ILE A 139 -7.12 20.01 -8.65
N ALA A 140 -6.15 20.36 -9.48
CA ALA A 140 -5.54 19.43 -10.43
C ALA A 140 -4.85 18.25 -9.73
N VAL A 141 -4.09 18.53 -8.67
CA VAL A 141 -3.45 17.47 -7.86
C VAL A 141 -4.50 16.59 -7.21
N VAL A 142 -5.48 17.18 -6.53
CA VAL A 142 -6.52 16.43 -5.79
C VAL A 142 -7.37 15.57 -6.72
N LEU A 143 -7.86 16.13 -7.84
CA LEU A 143 -8.69 15.39 -8.78
C LEU A 143 -7.88 14.32 -9.55
N GLY A 144 -6.65 14.63 -9.94
CA GLY A 144 -5.76 13.64 -10.57
C GLY A 144 -5.51 12.44 -9.66
N LEU A 145 -5.17 12.71 -8.39
CA LEU A 145 -4.97 11.68 -7.37
C LEU A 145 -6.27 10.91 -7.09
N MET A 146 -7.41 11.59 -6.99
CA MET A 146 -8.72 10.97 -6.79
C MET A 146 -9.07 10.01 -7.92
N LEU A 147 -8.95 10.42 -9.17
CA LEU A 147 -9.33 9.62 -10.33
C LEU A 147 -8.44 8.38 -10.47
N TYR A 148 -7.13 8.55 -10.37
CA TYR A 148 -6.18 7.46 -10.48
C TYR A 148 -6.25 6.50 -9.29
N ASN A 149 -6.00 7.00 -8.08
CA ASN A 149 -5.97 6.15 -6.88
C ASN A 149 -7.36 5.62 -6.52
N GLY A 150 -8.43 6.39 -6.78
CA GLY A 150 -9.81 5.93 -6.63
C GLY A 150 -10.14 4.77 -7.56
N SER A 151 -9.64 4.78 -8.80
CA SER A 151 -9.80 3.67 -9.73
C SER A 151 -9.06 2.41 -9.27
N VAL A 152 -7.85 2.56 -8.69
CA VAL A 152 -7.14 1.44 -8.06
C VAL A 152 -7.91 0.91 -6.85
N LEU A 153 -8.45 1.79 -6.01
CA LEU A 153 -9.29 1.42 -4.87
C LEU A 153 -10.59 0.71 -5.30
N ALA A 154 -11.21 1.12 -6.41
CA ALA A 154 -12.36 0.44 -6.97
C ALA A 154 -12.04 -1.02 -7.35
N GLU A 155 -10.86 -1.27 -7.89
CA GLU A 155 -10.40 -2.63 -8.18
C GLU A 155 -10.13 -3.43 -6.90
N ILE A 156 -9.52 -2.80 -5.89
CA ILE A 156 -9.32 -3.44 -4.57
C ILE A 156 -10.66 -3.84 -3.97
N VAL A 157 -11.69 -2.99 -4.03
CA VAL A 157 -13.04 -3.31 -3.54
C VAL A 157 -13.63 -4.51 -4.31
N ARG A 158 -13.57 -4.49 -5.64
CA ARG A 158 -14.08 -5.59 -6.47
C ARG A 158 -13.33 -6.90 -6.17
N ALA A 159 -12.01 -6.88 -6.15
CA ALA A 159 -11.19 -8.04 -5.86
C ALA A 159 -11.40 -8.57 -4.43
N GLY A 160 -11.56 -7.67 -3.46
CA GLY A 160 -11.81 -8.04 -2.06
C GLY A 160 -13.11 -8.80 -1.87
N VAL A 161 -14.19 -8.41 -2.57
CA VAL A 161 -15.45 -9.15 -2.54
C VAL A 161 -15.33 -10.52 -3.21
N HIS A 162 -14.62 -10.60 -4.35
CA HIS A 162 -14.39 -11.87 -5.05
C HIS A 162 -13.46 -12.83 -4.31
N ALA A 163 -12.62 -12.32 -3.40
CA ALA A 163 -11.72 -13.15 -2.58
C ALA A 163 -12.42 -13.89 -1.44
N ILE A 164 -13.70 -13.59 -1.16
CA ILE A 164 -14.48 -14.32 -0.15
C ILE A 164 -14.82 -15.69 -0.68
N PRO A 165 -14.66 -16.77 0.13
CA PRO A 165 -14.98 -18.13 -0.29
C PRO A 165 -16.42 -18.25 -0.77
N LYS A 166 -16.66 -18.89 -1.92
CA LYS A 166 -17.96 -19.03 -2.57
C LYS A 166 -19.04 -19.63 -1.65
N GLY A 167 -18.65 -20.55 -0.77
CA GLY A 167 -19.55 -21.17 0.20
C GLY A 167 -20.24 -20.17 1.14
N GLN A 168 -19.66 -18.97 1.38
CA GLN A 168 -20.33 -17.93 2.18
C GLN A 168 -21.56 -17.37 1.46
N ALA A 169 -21.45 -17.15 0.15
CA ALA A 169 -22.58 -16.71 -0.66
C ALA A 169 -23.61 -17.82 -0.85
N GLU A 170 -23.18 -19.05 -1.11
CA GLU A 170 -24.04 -20.22 -1.30
C GLU A 170 -24.87 -20.52 -0.05
N ALA A 171 -24.23 -20.51 1.14
CA ALA A 171 -24.96 -20.70 2.41
C ALA A 171 -26.00 -19.59 2.66
N ALA A 172 -25.64 -18.33 2.33
CA ALA A 172 -26.61 -17.23 2.46
C ALA A 172 -27.78 -17.34 1.49
N TYR A 173 -27.55 -17.79 0.26
CA TYR A 173 -28.66 -18.10 -0.70
C TYR A 173 -29.51 -19.27 -0.24
N ALA A 174 -28.94 -20.31 0.36
CA ALA A 174 -29.65 -21.48 0.86
C ALA A 174 -30.66 -21.12 1.97
N VAL A 175 -30.43 -20.06 2.76
CA VAL A 175 -31.39 -19.54 3.75
C VAL A 175 -32.33 -18.47 3.16
N GLY A 176 -32.39 -18.33 1.83
CA GLY A 176 -33.33 -17.46 1.13
C GLY A 176 -32.94 -15.98 1.04
N MET A 177 -31.70 -15.62 1.31
CA MET A 177 -31.24 -14.22 1.19
C MET A 177 -31.18 -13.77 -0.29
N ARG A 178 -31.66 -12.55 -0.56
CA ARG A 178 -31.52 -11.93 -1.88
C ARG A 178 -30.07 -11.44 -2.08
N LYS A 179 -29.63 -11.32 -3.33
CA LYS A 179 -28.26 -10.90 -3.68
C LYS A 179 -27.77 -9.64 -2.94
N ASN A 180 -28.61 -8.60 -2.88
CA ASN A 180 -28.25 -7.38 -2.16
C ASN A 180 -28.06 -7.60 -0.65
N GLN A 181 -28.84 -8.52 -0.05
CA GLN A 181 -28.63 -8.89 1.36
C GLN A 181 -27.35 -9.69 1.54
N VAL A 182 -27.10 -10.67 0.67
CA VAL A 182 -25.85 -11.44 0.66
C VAL A 182 -24.63 -10.49 0.53
N LEU A 183 -24.67 -9.57 -0.43
CA LEU A 183 -23.59 -8.61 -0.63
C LEU A 183 -23.38 -7.72 0.62
N ARG A 184 -24.44 -7.09 1.13
CA ARG A 184 -24.33 -6.10 2.21
C ARG A 184 -24.10 -6.72 3.59
N MET A 185 -24.74 -7.87 3.88
CA MET A 185 -24.74 -8.45 5.23
C MET A 185 -23.69 -9.54 5.41
N VAL A 186 -23.27 -10.21 4.34
CA VAL A 186 -22.35 -11.36 4.41
C VAL A 186 -21.00 -11.02 3.77
N LEU A 187 -20.98 -10.59 2.50
CA LEU A 187 -19.74 -10.45 1.75
C LEU A 187 -18.99 -9.16 2.08
N LEU A 188 -19.64 -7.99 2.07
CA LEU A 188 -19.00 -6.71 2.31
C LEU A 188 -18.31 -6.60 3.69
N PRO A 189 -18.93 -7.00 4.82
CA PRO A 189 -18.25 -6.92 6.11
C PRO A 189 -17.00 -7.81 6.18
N GLN A 190 -17.01 -8.93 5.48
CA GLN A 190 -15.84 -9.81 5.38
C GLN A 190 -14.79 -9.25 4.42
N ALA A 191 -15.21 -8.76 3.25
CA ALA A 191 -14.35 -8.18 2.25
C ALA A 191 -13.60 -6.95 2.77
N VAL A 192 -14.29 -6.01 3.47
CA VAL A 192 -13.66 -4.81 4.04
C VAL A 192 -12.46 -5.17 4.90
N THR A 193 -12.60 -6.15 5.77
CA THR A 193 -11.47 -6.55 6.64
C THR A 193 -10.35 -7.26 5.87
N THR A 194 -10.67 -7.98 4.80
CA THR A 194 -9.68 -8.67 3.97
C THR A 194 -8.89 -7.69 3.10
N MET A 195 -9.56 -6.66 2.56
CA MET A 195 -8.94 -5.65 1.70
C MET A 195 -8.29 -4.48 2.46
N MET A 196 -8.48 -4.35 3.79
CA MET A 196 -7.90 -3.25 4.58
C MET A 196 -6.39 -3.06 4.37
N PRO A 197 -5.53 -4.11 4.35
CA PRO A 197 -4.11 -3.93 4.09
C PRO A 197 -3.83 -3.29 2.73
N ALA A 198 -4.56 -3.68 1.69
CA ALA A 198 -4.40 -3.13 0.35
C ALA A 198 -4.88 -1.67 0.27
N ILE A 199 -6.02 -1.34 0.91
CA ILE A 199 -6.52 0.04 0.99
C ILE A 199 -5.48 0.94 1.67
N VAL A 200 -4.97 0.50 2.81
CA VAL A 200 -3.99 1.26 3.58
C VAL A 200 -2.69 1.46 2.80
N SER A 201 -2.19 0.40 2.13
CA SER A 201 -1.02 0.50 1.26
C SER A 201 -1.25 1.51 0.13
N GLN A 202 -2.45 1.53 -0.46
CA GLN A 202 -2.80 2.49 -1.51
C GLN A 202 -2.84 3.94 -0.99
N LEU A 203 -3.29 4.18 0.23
CA LEU A 203 -3.25 5.52 0.83
C LEU A 203 -1.83 6.01 1.09
N VAL A 204 -0.89 5.11 1.43
CA VAL A 204 0.54 5.44 1.52
C VAL A 204 1.12 5.79 0.14
N VAL A 205 0.72 5.05 -0.92
CA VAL A 205 1.09 5.39 -2.30
C VAL A 205 0.55 6.76 -2.67
N LEU A 206 -0.74 7.03 -2.43
CA LEU A 206 -1.38 8.32 -2.71
C LEU A 206 -0.64 9.49 -2.04
N LEU A 207 -0.17 9.34 -0.79
CA LEU A 207 0.61 10.37 -0.12
C LEU A 207 1.94 10.65 -0.86
N LYS A 208 2.63 9.61 -1.34
CA LYS A 208 3.86 9.78 -2.14
C LYS A 208 3.58 10.47 -3.47
N ASP A 209 2.46 10.15 -4.09
CA ASP A 209 2.07 10.66 -5.39
C ASP A 209 1.70 12.16 -5.35
N THR A 210 1.42 12.75 -4.17
CA THR A 210 1.23 14.21 -4.04
C THR A 210 2.44 14.99 -4.51
N ALA A 211 3.65 14.42 -4.39
CA ALA A 211 4.90 15.02 -4.86
C ALA A 211 4.89 15.35 -6.37
N LEU A 212 4.04 14.71 -7.18
CA LEU A 212 3.88 15.05 -8.60
C LEU A 212 3.31 16.46 -8.81
N GLY A 213 2.65 17.03 -7.80
CA GLY A 213 2.21 18.43 -7.80
C GLY A 213 3.34 19.45 -7.96
N TYR A 214 4.57 19.09 -7.57
CA TYR A 214 5.77 19.89 -7.78
C TYR A 214 5.92 20.36 -9.24
N ILE A 215 5.56 19.54 -10.22
CA ILE A 215 5.79 19.80 -11.64
C ILE A 215 4.91 20.96 -12.12
N ILE A 216 3.67 21.06 -11.59
CA ILE A 216 2.73 22.17 -11.85
C ILE A 216 2.84 23.32 -10.84
N ALA A 217 3.95 23.38 -10.10
CA ALA A 217 4.24 24.39 -9.08
C ALA A 217 3.19 24.45 -7.92
N TYR A 218 2.50 23.35 -7.64
CA TYR A 218 1.70 23.24 -6.43
C TYR A 218 2.60 23.41 -5.20
N VAL A 219 2.15 24.23 -4.24
CA VAL A 219 2.92 24.51 -3.01
C VAL A 219 2.82 23.33 -2.07
N ASP A 220 3.69 22.36 -2.28
CA ASP A 220 3.91 21.19 -1.45
C ASP A 220 5.32 21.18 -0.85
N LEU A 221 5.63 20.16 -0.07
CA LEU A 221 6.94 20.00 0.55
C LEU A 221 8.05 19.85 -0.49
N LEU A 222 7.79 19.17 -1.62
CA LEU A 222 8.77 18.98 -2.68
C LEU A 222 9.04 20.30 -3.44
N ASN A 223 8.00 21.06 -3.76
CA ASN A 223 8.12 22.38 -4.36
C ASN A 223 8.95 23.32 -3.47
N THR A 224 8.65 23.31 -2.17
CA THR A 224 9.41 24.07 -1.17
C THR A 224 10.90 23.70 -1.20
N GLY A 225 11.23 22.39 -1.19
CA GLY A 225 12.61 21.93 -1.13
C GLY A 225 13.43 22.15 -2.40
N PHE A 226 12.81 22.04 -3.57
CA PHE A 226 13.53 22.05 -4.84
C PHE A 226 13.42 23.37 -5.63
N LYS A 227 12.46 24.22 -5.31
CA LYS A 227 12.28 25.51 -5.98
C LYS A 227 12.39 26.68 -5.00
N VAL A 228 11.58 26.69 -3.93
CA VAL A 228 11.43 27.86 -3.06
C VAL A 228 12.68 28.11 -2.21
N LEU A 229 13.14 27.10 -1.46
CA LEU A 229 14.31 27.23 -0.59
C LEU A 229 15.61 27.50 -1.36
N PRO A 230 15.94 26.81 -2.48
CA PRO A 230 17.12 27.14 -3.26
C PRO A 230 17.08 28.53 -3.91
N ALA A 231 15.89 29.06 -4.22
CA ALA A 231 15.72 30.40 -4.73
C ALA A 231 15.90 31.46 -3.63
N ALA A 232 15.44 31.17 -2.40
CA ALA A 232 15.58 32.07 -1.26
C ALA A 232 17.00 32.06 -0.67
N TYR A 233 17.67 30.88 -0.68
CA TYR A 233 18.99 30.68 -0.10
C TYR A 233 19.92 30.04 -1.13
N PHE A 234 20.78 30.83 -1.76
CA PHE A 234 21.70 30.40 -2.81
C PHE A 234 22.56 29.19 -2.40
N GLY A 235 22.60 28.15 -3.24
CA GLY A 235 23.41 26.95 -3.01
C GLY A 235 22.76 25.91 -2.09
N SER A 236 21.58 26.16 -1.54
CA SER A 236 20.91 25.28 -0.56
C SER A 236 20.15 24.09 -1.17
N LEU A 237 20.30 23.80 -2.46
CA LEU A 237 19.55 22.72 -3.13
C LEU A 237 19.77 21.35 -2.48
N ILE A 238 21.03 20.99 -2.21
CA ILE A 238 21.36 19.69 -1.60
C ILE A 238 20.91 19.61 -0.14
N PRO A 239 21.21 20.61 0.73
CA PRO A 239 20.64 20.66 2.07
C PRO A 239 19.11 20.59 2.08
N ALA A 240 18.44 21.37 1.21
CA ALA A 240 16.98 21.37 1.11
C ALA A 240 16.44 20.00 0.68
N ALA A 241 17.06 19.37 -0.33
CA ALA A 241 16.68 18.03 -0.79
C ALA A 241 16.83 16.98 0.32
N ILE A 242 17.90 17.03 1.11
CA ILE A 242 18.13 16.10 2.22
C ILE A 242 17.10 16.32 3.32
N VAL A 243 16.87 17.57 3.77
CA VAL A 243 15.90 17.88 4.82
C VAL A 243 14.51 17.47 4.40
N VAL A 244 14.06 17.85 3.21
CA VAL A 244 12.75 17.48 2.67
C VAL A 244 12.64 15.97 2.49
N GLY A 245 13.68 15.31 1.98
CA GLY A 245 13.73 13.86 1.84
C GLY A 245 13.56 13.14 3.17
N VAL A 246 14.25 13.58 4.22
CA VAL A 246 14.12 13.03 5.58
C VAL A 246 12.69 13.21 6.10
N ILE A 247 12.09 14.40 5.90
CA ILE A 247 10.70 14.65 6.31
C ILE A 247 9.73 13.73 5.55
N TYR A 248 9.91 13.56 4.23
CA TYR A 248 9.09 12.64 3.43
C TYR A 248 9.22 11.19 3.89
N VAL A 249 10.44 10.72 4.17
CA VAL A 249 10.66 9.37 4.69
C VAL A 249 9.99 9.21 6.05
N ALA A 250 10.20 10.15 6.98
CA ALA A 250 9.59 10.11 8.30
C ALA A 250 8.05 10.10 8.22
N LEU A 251 7.46 10.95 7.37
CA LEU A 251 6.02 11.02 7.14
C LEU A 251 5.46 9.70 6.62
N ASN A 252 6.10 9.12 5.59
CA ASN A 252 5.67 7.84 5.01
C ASN A 252 5.86 6.67 5.99
N MET A 253 6.95 6.64 6.74
CA MET A 253 7.17 5.60 7.77
C MET A 253 6.12 5.71 8.88
N THR A 254 5.81 6.92 9.34
CA THR A 254 4.78 7.16 10.35
C THR A 254 3.41 6.70 9.85
N LEU A 255 3.02 7.07 8.63
CA LEU A 255 1.76 6.64 8.04
C LEU A 255 1.71 5.11 7.88
N SER A 256 2.78 4.49 7.37
CA SER A 256 2.88 3.03 7.22
C SER A 256 2.78 2.31 8.57
N TYR A 257 3.41 2.86 9.60
CA TYR A 257 3.34 2.31 10.96
C TYR A 257 1.92 2.41 11.54
N LEU A 258 1.29 3.58 11.46
CA LEU A 258 -0.11 3.78 11.90
C LEU A 258 -1.06 2.84 11.16
N ALA A 259 -0.86 2.68 9.87
CA ALA A 259 -1.58 1.77 9.01
C ALA A 259 -1.48 0.32 9.48
N THR A 260 -0.27 -0.15 9.77
CA THR A 260 -0.02 -1.50 10.29
C THR A 260 -0.66 -1.70 11.68
N LEU A 261 -0.65 -0.68 12.53
CA LEU A 261 -1.32 -0.73 13.83
C LEU A 261 -2.84 -0.89 13.70
N LEU A 262 -3.46 -0.14 12.80
CA LEU A 262 -4.90 -0.23 12.52
C LEU A 262 -5.27 -1.62 11.96
N GLU A 263 -4.46 -2.16 11.05
CA GLU A 263 -4.64 -3.50 10.52
C GLU A 263 -4.57 -4.57 11.62
N ARG A 264 -3.55 -4.52 12.48
CA ARG A 264 -3.38 -5.47 13.59
C ARG A 264 -4.56 -5.43 14.56
N ARG A 265 -5.10 -4.25 14.85
CA ARG A 265 -6.30 -4.10 15.69
C ARG A 265 -7.53 -4.72 15.04
N SER A 266 -7.76 -4.48 13.77
CA SER A 266 -8.87 -5.06 13.01
C SER A 266 -8.82 -6.60 12.95
N ARG A 267 -7.64 -7.19 12.78
CA ARG A 267 -7.45 -8.65 12.79
C ARG A 267 -7.65 -9.29 14.16
N ARG A 268 -7.27 -8.62 15.26
CA ARG A 268 -7.44 -9.16 16.64
C ARG A 268 -8.90 -9.25 17.04
N SER A 269 -9.74 -8.31 16.68
CA SER A 269 -11.18 -8.30 16.95
C SER A 269 -11.90 -9.54 16.39
N ARG A 270 -11.42 -10.15 15.31
CA ARG A 270 -12.01 -11.36 14.70
C ARG A 270 -11.64 -12.67 15.40
N LYS A 271 -10.44 -12.79 15.98
CA LYS A 271 -10.04 -14.05 16.64
C LYS A 271 -10.86 -14.34 17.89
N THR A 272 -11.47 -13.34 18.49
CA THR A 272 -12.30 -13.49 19.70
C THR A 272 -13.72 -14.02 19.36
N SER A 273 -14.20 -13.85 18.11
CA SER A 273 -15.53 -14.29 17.69
C SER A 273 -15.59 -15.70 17.10
N ALA A 274 -14.46 -16.31 16.76
CA ALA A 274 -14.39 -17.69 16.29
C ALA A 274 -14.10 -18.64 17.47
N ARG A 275 -15.07 -18.79 18.38
CA ARG A 275 -15.11 -19.95 19.26
C ARG A 275 -15.31 -21.19 18.37
N PRO A 276 -14.47 -22.23 18.48
CA PRO A 276 -14.75 -23.50 17.81
C PRO A 276 -16.09 -23.98 18.36
N ILE A 277 -17.06 -24.20 17.47
CA ILE A 277 -18.26 -24.96 17.82
C ILE A 277 -17.76 -26.35 18.20
N ALA A 278 -17.73 -26.62 19.50
CA ALA A 278 -17.49 -27.97 19.99
C ALA A 278 -18.56 -28.84 19.32
N THR A 279 -18.13 -29.72 18.42
CA THR A 279 -19.00 -30.76 17.85
C THR A 279 -19.54 -31.59 19.01
N PRO A 280 -20.85 -31.58 19.29
CA PRO A 280 -21.43 -32.51 20.29
C PRO A 280 -21.42 -33.88 19.62
N GLY A 281 -20.49 -34.75 19.97
CA GLY A 281 -20.48 -36.12 19.42
C GLY A 281 -19.16 -36.90 19.55
N ALA A 282 -18.09 -36.32 20.07
CA ALA A 282 -16.84 -37.08 20.25
C ALA A 282 -16.63 -37.67 21.63
N ALA A 283 -17.69 -37.72 22.44
CA ALA A 283 -17.66 -38.41 23.75
C ALA A 283 -18.65 -39.58 23.68
N ALA A 284 -18.19 -40.72 23.28
CA ALA A 284 -18.65 -42.09 23.64
C ALA A 284 -18.45 -43.10 22.48
N VAL A 285 -17.21 -43.48 22.20
CA VAL A 285 -16.89 -44.85 21.81
C VAL A 285 -15.64 -45.25 22.59
N GLY A 286 -15.88 -45.62 23.83
CA GLY A 286 -14.93 -46.40 24.64
C GLY A 286 -14.94 -47.82 24.07
N VAL A 287 -13.96 -48.16 23.23
CA VAL A 287 -13.66 -49.54 22.90
C VAL A 287 -12.77 -50.06 24.04
N GLY A 288 -13.35 -50.96 24.85
CA GLY A 288 -12.69 -51.67 25.90
C GLY A 288 -11.49 -52.49 25.39
N THR A 289 -10.35 -52.28 25.99
CA THR A 289 -9.18 -53.14 25.86
C THR A 289 -9.43 -54.41 26.68
N GLY A 290 -9.90 -55.47 25.98
CA GLY A 290 -9.86 -56.82 26.52
C GLY A 290 -8.47 -57.44 26.26
N GLN A 291 -7.75 -57.72 27.33
CA GLN A 291 -6.60 -58.63 27.35
C GLN A 291 -7.07 -60.04 27.01
N GLY A 292 -6.32 -60.73 26.17
CA GLY A 292 -6.52 -62.17 25.85
C GLY A 292 -5.37 -62.70 25.03
N THR A 293 -4.40 -63.22 25.71
CA THR A 293 -3.45 -64.37 25.53
C THR A 293 -3.45 -65.14 24.20
N GLU A 294 -2.21 -65.35 23.72
CA GLU A 294 -1.56 -66.53 23.14
C GLU A 294 -2.24 -67.36 22.05
N GLY A 295 -1.46 -67.66 21.01
CA GLY A 295 -1.66 -68.83 20.18
C GLY A 295 -1.12 -68.71 18.74
N GLY A 296 -0.01 -69.37 18.51
CA GLY A 296 0.74 -69.46 17.28
C GLY A 296 0.00 -70.03 16.10
N GLY A 297 0.64 -69.90 14.94
CA GLY A 297 0.32 -70.73 13.77
C GLY A 297 0.60 -70.07 12.44
N LEU A 298 1.75 -70.38 11.88
CA LEU A 298 2.05 -70.68 10.46
C LEU A 298 1.42 -69.83 9.35
N ALA A 299 2.34 -69.36 8.56
CA ALA A 299 2.10 -68.91 7.17
C ALA A 299 1.54 -70.04 6.28
N PRO A 300 0.94 -69.70 5.16
CA PRO A 300 1.60 -70.01 3.93
C PRO A 300 1.62 -68.92 2.86
N ASP A 301 2.68 -68.99 2.04
CA ASP A 301 2.91 -68.31 0.78
C ASP A 301 1.77 -68.49 -0.21
N ILE A 302 1.48 -67.47 -1.01
CA ILE A 302 0.86 -67.58 -2.33
C ILE A 302 1.54 -66.57 -3.28
N PRO A 303 1.85 -67.00 -4.54
CA PRO A 303 2.76 -66.30 -5.45
C PRO A 303 2.08 -65.27 -6.36
N VAL A 304 2.99 -64.50 -6.98
CA VAL A 304 2.79 -63.51 -8.02
C VAL A 304 2.20 -64.14 -9.30
N GLU A 305 1.22 -63.47 -9.90
CA GLU A 305 1.07 -63.23 -11.34
C GLU A 305 0.58 -61.81 -11.57
#